data_69939858a3c9a7e3f1d633b5fa5be3c3
#
_entry.id   69939858a3c9a7e3f1d633b5fa5be3c3
#
_cell.length_a   1.000
_cell.length_b   1.000
_cell.length_c   1.000
_cell.angle_alpha   90.00
_cell.angle_beta   90.00
_cell.angle_gamma   90.00
#
_symmetry.space_group_name_H-M   'P 1'
#
loop_
_entity.id
_entity.type
_entity.pdbx_description
1 polymer ?
#
loop_
_entity_poly.entity_id
_entity_poly.type
_entity_poly.pdbx_seq_one_letter_code
_entity_poly.pdbx_strand_id
1 'polypeptide(L)'
;MTACHSPLDYSAWTGRTEDAVDELSLNLIKRIAATFGQTPPAAGQPLPALWMWCFFQEPVAESQLGGDGHPARGGFLPPADNRNRMWAGGRVDFIAPLIVGAQAQRRSTLLHIEQKHGRTGALLFVTVRHEYLQNGQLCVREEQDIVYREPNPPKLHSAPAEAPADWSETVTPTPTLLFRYSAVTFNGHRIHYDYPYVTSTEGYAGLVVHGPMIATLNLQAFMRANPGKQVRHFAYRGVRPLTVPGAFEVAGRISAPGQARLWAGNADGVAQSADVVFD
;
A
#
# COMPACT_ATOMS: atom_id res chain seq x y z
N MET A 1 -35.89 15.55 -9.13
CA MET A 1 -35.80 14.45 -10.13
C MET A 1 -34.45 13.79 -9.92
N THR A 2 -34.41 12.71 -9.17
CA THR A 2 -33.21 11.89 -8.93
C THR A 2 -32.95 11.11 -10.22
N ALA A 3 -31.90 11.47 -10.95
CA ALA A 3 -31.47 10.70 -12.10
C ALA A 3 -31.09 9.29 -11.60
N CYS A 4 -31.89 8.32 -12.01
CA CYS A 4 -31.59 6.91 -11.81
C CYS A 4 -30.38 6.59 -12.70
N HIS A 5 -29.17 6.68 -12.14
CA HIS A 5 -27.98 6.21 -12.84
C HIS A 5 -28.08 4.68 -12.87
N SER A 6 -28.24 4.13 -14.06
CA SER A 6 -28.04 2.70 -14.28
C SER A 6 -26.67 2.31 -13.72
N PRO A 7 -26.57 1.20 -13.00
CA PRO A 7 -25.27 0.75 -12.49
C PRO A 7 -24.30 0.61 -13.67
N LEU A 8 -23.11 1.23 -13.54
CA LEU A 8 -22.05 1.11 -14.54
C LEU A 8 -21.70 -0.38 -14.70
N ASP A 9 -21.68 -0.83 -15.93
CA ASP A 9 -21.21 -2.18 -16.26
C ASP A 9 -19.66 -2.17 -16.23
N TYR A 10 -19.09 -2.83 -15.24
CA TYR A 10 -17.64 -2.96 -15.08
C TYR A 10 -17.04 -4.18 -15.77
N SER A 11 -17.85 -4.97 -16.51
CA SER A 11 -17.39 -6.19 -17.20
C SER A 11 -16.25 -5.90 -18.17
N ALA A 12 -16.28 -4.72 -18.84
CA ALA A 12 -15.24 -4.28 -19.77
C ALA A 12 -13.87 -4.02 -19.14
N TRP A 13 -13.78 -3.92 -17.81
CA TRP A 13 -12.52 -3.73 -17.09
C TRP A 13 -11.96 -5.02 -16.51
N THR A 14 -12.80 -5.97 -16.13
CA THR A 14 -12.36 -7.27 -15.61
C THR A 14 -11.55 -8.03 -16.65
N GLY A 15 -10.39 -8.54 -16.26
CA GLY A 15 -9.44 -9.22 -17.14
C GLY A 15 -8.50 -8.29 -17.92
N ARG A 16 -8.63 -6.97 -17.81
CA ARG A 16 -7.64 -6.04 -18.41
C ARG A 16 -6.26 -6.29 -17.83
N THR A 17 -5.27 -6.20 -18.70
CA THR A 17 -3.86 -6.36 -18.33
C THR A 17 -3.06 -5.14 -18.76
N GLU A 18 -2.00 -4.85 -18.02
CA GLU A 18 -0.94 -3.93 -18.40
C GLU A 18 0.40 -4.52 -17.98
N ASP A 19 1.44 -4.26 -18.79
CA ASP A 19 2.81 -4.67 -18.50
C ASP A 19 3.68 -3.42 -18.31
N ALA A 20 4.54 -3.44 -17.32
CA ALA A 20 5.55 -2.41 -17.07
C ALA A 20 6.91 -3.09 -16.91
N VAL A 21 7.95 -2.44 -17.43
CA VAL A 21 9.33 -2.89 -17.29
C VAL A 21 10.14 -1.81 -16.59
N ASP A 22 10.94 -2.21 -15.60
CA ASP A 22 11.79 -1.28 -14.88
C ASP A 22 13.13 -1.93 -14.53
N GLU A 23 14.17 -1.12 -14.35
CA GLU A 23 15.43 -1.53 -13.77
C GLU A 23 15.37 -1.33 -12.25
N LEU A 24 15.66 -2.36 -11.47
CA LEU A 24 15.77 -2.24 -10.02
C LEU A 24 17.05 -1.47 -9.65
N SER A 25 17.11 -0.20 -10.07
CA SER A 25 18.30 0.62 -10.15
C SER A 25 18.86 0.97 -8.77
N LEU A 26 20.20 0.93 -8.63
CA LEU A 26 20.91 1.30 -7.41
C LEU A 26 20.63 2.73 -6.95
N ASN A 27 20.35 3.65 -7.88
CA ASN A 27 20.07 5.03 -7.53
C ASN A 27 18.73 5.18 -6.80
N LEU A 28 17.69 4.46 -7.23
CA LEU A 28 16.41 4.46 -6.53
C LEU A 28 16.52 3.67 -5.22
N ILE A 29 17.20 2.53 -5.22
CA ILE A 29 17.48 1.72 -4.01
C ILE A 29 18.12 2.57 -2.89
N LYS A 30 19.12 3.39 -3.22
CA LYS A 30 19.75 4.30 -2.24
C LYS A 30 18.76 5.30 -1.66
N ARG A 31 17.83 5.82 -2.46
CA ARG A 31 16.79 6.76 -1.99
C ARG A 31 15.77 6.06 -1.10
N ILE A 32 15.36 4.85 -1.45
CA ILE A 32 14.45 4.03 -0.63
C ILE A 32 15.11 3.71 0.71
N ALA A 33 16.36 3.23 0.70
CA ALA A 33 17.13 2.93 1.88
C ALA A 33 17.26 4.16 2.81
N ALA A 34 17.62 5.32 2.25
CA ALA A 34 17.71 6.58 2.99
C ALA A 34 16.35 7.04 3.55
N THR A 35 15.24 6.72 2.88
CA THR A 35 13.89 7.03 3.36
C THR A 35 13.55 6.21 4.60
N PHE A 36 13.94 4.94 4.65
CA PHE A 36 13.71 4.04 5.78
C PHE A 36 14.85 3.98 6.80
N GLY A 37 15.92 4.78 6.62
CA GLY A 37 17.08 4.76 7.51
C GLY A 37 17.86 3.43 7.49
N GLN A 38 17.93 2.77 6.32
CA GLN A 38 18.54 1.45 6.16
C GLN A 38 19.78 1.51 5.25
N THR A 39 20.62 0.49 5.35
CA THR A 39 21.74 0.27 4.42
C THR A 39 21.19 -0.25 3.09
N PRO A 40 21.53 0.37 1.96
CA PRO A 40 21.07 -0.10 0.66
C PRO A 40 21.74 -1.45 0.30
N PRO A 41 21.01 -2.42 -0.22
CA PRO A 41 21.60 -3.62 -0.79
C PRO A 41 22.45 -3.27 -2.04
N ALA A 42 23.51 -4.05 -2.24
CA ALA A 42 24.36 -3.94 -3.43
C ALA A 42 23.72 -4.60 -4.66
N ALA A 43 24.26 -4.30 -5.85
CA ALA A 43 23.88 -5.03 -7.07
C ALA A 43 24.09 -6.55 -6.88
N GLY A 44 23.18 -7.33 -7.42
CA GLY A 44 23.17 -8.79 -7.29
C GLY A 44 22.59 -9.32 -5.96
N GLN A 45 22.27 -8.45 -5.01
CA GLN A 45 21.60 -8.85 -3.77
C GLN A 45 20.06 -8.82 -3.91
N PRO A 46 19.33 -9.59 -3.07
CA PRO A 46 17.88 -9.54 -3.02
C PRO A 46 17.33 -8.14 -2.72
N LEU A 47 16.30 -7.74 -3.44
CA LEU A 47 15.49 -6.56 -3.11
C LEU A 47 14.75 -6.80 -1.79
N PRO A 48 14.82 -5.89 -0.81
CA PRO A 48 14.05 -6.02 0.42
C PRO A 48 12.54 -6.12 0.16
N ALA A 49 11.85 -6.90 0.98
CA ALA A 49 10.42 -7.14 0.85
C ALA A 49 9.64 -5.82 0.77
N LEU A 50 8.65 -5.75 -0.11
CA LEU A 50 7.77 -4.62 -0.39
C LEU A 50 8.44 -3.40 -1.03
N TRP A 51 9.76 -3.38 -1.25
CA TRP A 51 10.39 -2.28 -1.96
C TRP A 51 10.06 -2.27 -3.46
N MET A 52 9.52 -3.36 -4.02
CA MET A 52 9.00 -3.38 -5.40
C MET A 52 7.90 -2.33 -5.63
N TRP A 53 7.22 -1.85 -4.58
CA TRP A 53 6.23 -0.79 -4.70
C TRP A 53 6.80 0.58 -5.09
N CYS A 54 8.13 0.75 -5.02
CA CYS A 54 8.81 1.97 -5.49
C CYS A 54 9.19 1.92 -6.96
N PHE A 55 8.97 0.81 -7.65
CA PHE A 55 9.32 0.57 -9.05
C PHE A 55 8.08 0.42 -9.92
N PHE A 56 8.29 0.35 -11.24
CA PHE A 56 7.23 0.13 -12.23
C PHE A 56 6.16 1.24 -12.25
N GLN A 57 6.57 2.46 -11.92
CA GLN A 57 5.65 3.60 -11.96
C GLN A 57 5.46 4.07 -13.40
N GLU A 58 4.20 4.17 -13.84
CA GLU A 58 3.83 4.72 -15.15
C GLU A 58 3.47 6.20 -14.97
N PRO A 59 4.38 7.13 -15.33
CA PRO A 59 4.12 8.54 -15.14
C PRO A 59 3.09 9.05 -16.15
N VAL A 60 2.18 9.89 -15.69
CA VAL A 60 1.27 10.63 -16.55
C VAL A 60 1.58 12.13 -16.47
N ALA A 61 1.23 12.89 -17.50
CA ALA A 61 1.38 14.34 -17.49
C ALA A 61 0.50 14.97 -16.40
N GLU A 62 0.90 16.10 -15.85
CA GLU A 62 0.14 16.84 -14.83
C GLU A 62 -1.31 17.12 -15.26
N SER A 63 -1.53 17.43 -16.53
CA SER A 63 -2.86 17.65 -17.11
C SER A 63 -3.76 16.40 -17.11
N GLN A 64 -3.22 15.22 -16.81
CA GLN A 64 -3.91 13.94 -16.73
C GLN A 64 -4.11 13.49 -15.28
N LEU A 65 -3.79 14.35 -14.31
CA LEU A 65 -4.06 14.06 -12.89
C LEU A 65 -5.49 14.48 -12.51
N GLY A 66 -6.08 13.72 -11.59
CA GLY A 66 -7.30 14.10 -10.90
C GLY A 66 -7.04 15.15 -9.81
N GLY A 67 -8.09 15.73 -9.28
CA GLY A 67 -8.00 16.74 -8.21
C GLY A 67 -7.35 16.24 -6.92
N ASP A 68 -7.30 14.94 -6.70
CA ASP A 68 -6.63 14.26 -5.58
C ASP A 68 -5.13 14.04 -5.82
N GLY A 69 -4.61 14.30 -7.03
CA GLY A 69 -3.22 14.11 -7.41
C GLY A 69 -2.88 12.71 -7.95
N HIS A 70 -3.83 11.80 -8.04
CA HIS A 70 -3.67 10.54 -8.76
C HIS A 70 -3.90 10.70 -10.26
N PRO A 71 -3.40 9.77 -11.10
CA PRO A 71 -3.82 9.69 -12.50
C PRO A 71 -5.34 9.66 -12.64
N ALA A 72 -5.87 10.37 -13.64
CA ALA A 72 -7.30 10.40 -13.94
C ALA A 72 -7.85 8.98 -14.14
N ARG A 73 -9.09 8.78 -13.75
CA ARG A 73 -9.74 7.46 -13.73
C ARG A 73 -10.32 7.11 -15.09
N GLY A 74 -10.59 5.80 -15.31
CA GLY A 74 -11.20 5.29 -16.55
C GLY A 74 -10.21 4.68 -17.55
N GLY A 75 -8.90 4.67 -17.21
CA GLY A 75 -7.87 3.94 -17.93
C GLY A 75 -7.85 2.45 -17.57
N PHE A 76 -6.73 1.99 -17.00
CA PHE A 76 -6.61 0.60 -16.50
C PHE A 76 -7.62 0.33 -15.38
N LEU A 77 -7.69 1.21 -14.37
CA LEU A 77 -8.70 1.12 -13.31
C LEU A 77 -10.05 1.68 -13.79
N PRO A 78 -11.18 1.14 -13.27
CA PRO A 78 -12.50 1.58 -13.67
C PRO A 78 -12.79 3.03 -13.27
N PRO A 79 -13.73 3.69 -13.94
CA PRO A 79 -14.22 5.00 -13.51
C PRO A 79 -14.87 4.89 -12.14
N ALA A 80 -14.61 5.85 -11.28
CA ALA A 80 -15.15 5.92 -9.92
C ALA A 80 -15.32 7.39 -9.54
N ASP A 81 -16.16 8.12 -10.31
CA ASP A 81 -16.36 9.54 -10.15
C ASP A 81 -16.93 9.88 -8.76
N ASN A 82 -16.52 11.02 -8.22
CA ASN A 82 -16.93 11.53 -6.91
C ASN A 82 -16.70 10.57 -5.72
N ARG A 83 -15.71 9.69 -5.81
CA ARG A 83 -15.36 8.74 -4.74
C ARG A 83 -13.91 8.91 -4.32
N ASN A 84 -13.64 8.79 -3.03
CA ASN A 84 -12.29 8.76 -2.50
C ASN A 84 -11.68 7.38 -2.75
N ARG A 85 -10.41 7.35 -3.19
CA ARG A 85 -9.66 6.12 -3.41
C ARG A 85 -8.92 5.75 -2.11
N MET A 86 -9.02 4.48 -1.73
CA MET A 86 -8.29 3.93 -0.59
C MET A 86 -7.58 2.64 -1.01
N TRP A 87 -6.33 2.49 -0.65
CA TRP A 87 -5.67 1.19 -0.66
C TRP A 87 -6.07 0.47 0.63
N ALA A 88 -7.03 -0.44 0.53
CA ALA A 88 -7.66 -1.06 1.69
C ALA A 88 -6.82 -2.19 2.29
N GLY A 89 -6.00 -2.85 1.47
CA GLY A 89 -5.16 -3.96 1.89
C GLY A 89 -4.59 -4.71 0.70
N GLY A 90 -4.03 -5.88 0.98
CA GLY A 90 -3.48 -6.76 -0.05
C GLY A 90 -2.82 -7.99 0.54
N ARG A 91 -2.33 -8.83 -0.32
CA ARG A 91 -1.61 -10.06 -0.01
C ARG A 91 -0.48 -10.26 -0.99
N VAL A 92 0.66 -10.69 -0.50
CA VAL A 92 1.90 -10.82 -1.26
C VAL A 92 2.50 -12.20 -0.99
N ASP A 93 2.74 -12.96 -2.05
CA ASP A 93 3.48 -14.22 -2.03
C ASP A 93 4.91 -13.97 -2.51
N PHE A 94 5.89 -14.28 -1.68
CA PHE A 94 7.32 -14.19 -2.01
C PHE A 94 7.80 -15.58 -2.47
N ILE A 95 7.94 -15.74 -3.78
CA ILE A 95 8.24 -17.03 -4.44
C ILE A 95 9.75 -17.18 -4.66
N ALA A 96 10.38 -16.12 -5.17
CA ALA A 96 11.81 -15.99 -5.36
C ALA A 96 12.24 -14.54 -5.15
N PRO A 97 13.52 -14.27 -4.85
CA PRO A 97 13.99 -12.90 -4.70
C PRO A 97 14.01 -12.16 -6.03
N LEU A 98 13.58 -10.90 -6.01
CA LEU A 98 13.92 -9.92 -7.04
C LEU A 98 15.35 -9.43 -6.79
N ILE A 99 16.19 -9.35 -7.82
CA ILE A 99 17.62 -9.02 -7.72
C ILE A 99 17.87 -7.57 -8.12
N VAL A 100 18.54 -6.83 -7.23
CA VAL A 100 18.92 -5.42 -7.41
C VAL A 100 19.90 -5.26 -8.57
N GLY A 101 19.72 -4.20 -9.36
CA GLY A 101 20.58 -3.85 -10.50
C GLY A 101 20.24 -4.61 -11.79
N ALA A 102 19.17 -5.38 -11.80
CA ALA A 102 18.71 -6.08 -12.97
C ALA A 102 17.31 -5.62 -13.38
N GLN A 103 16.98 -5.80 -14.65
CA GLN A 103 15.65 -5.51 -15.19
C GLN A 103 14.63 -6.50 -14.65
N ALA A 104 13.42 -6.00 -14.37
CA ALA A 104 12.28 -6.81 -13.98
C ALA A 104 11.03 -6.33 -14.73
N GLN A 105 10.02 -7.16 -14.78
CA GLN A 105 8.73 -6.88 -15.39
C GLN A 105 7.63 -7.02 -14.34
N ARG A 106 6.65 -6.12 -14.37
CA ARG A 106 5.38 -6.26 -13.64
C ARG A 106 4.26 -6.44 -14.64
N ARG A 107 3.51 -7.54 -14.51
CA ARG A 107 2.22 -7.73 -15.17
C ARG A 107 1.11 -7.47 -14.18
N SER A 108 0.24 -6.53 -14.49
CA SER A 108 -0.94 -6.20 -13.71
C SER A 108 -2.20 -6.75 -14.40
N THR A 109 -3.08 -7.40 -13.64
CA THR A 109 -4.36 -7.91 -14.14
C THR A 109 -5.47 -7.47 -13.21
N LEU A 110 -6.51 -6.87 -13.74
CA LEU A 110 -7.69 -6.51 -12.98
C LEU A 110 -8.56 -7.77 -12.80
N LEU A 111 -8.51 -8.37 -11.59
CA LEU A 111 -9.14 -9.66 -11.33
C LEU A 111 -10.61 -9.55 -11.05
N HIS A 112 -11.01 -8.56 -10.25
CA HIS A 112 -12.37 -8.50 -9.72
C HIS A 112 -12.80 -7.07 -9.49
N ILE A 113 -14.04 -6.78 -9.84
CA ILE A 113 -14.72 -5.52 -9.53
C ILE A 113 -16.06 -5.87 -8.92
N GLU A 114 -16.34 -5.35 -7.74
CA GLU A 114 -17.59 -5.59 -7.05
C GLU A 114 -18.14 -4.28 -6.47
N GLN A 115 -19.40 -3.99 -6.77
CA GLN A 115 -20.10 -2.88 -6.14
C GLN A 115 -20.94 -3.39 -4.98
N LYS A 116 -20.74 -2.79 -3.81
CA LYS A 116 -21.53 -3.08 -2.58
C LYS A 116 -22.18 -1.80 -2.08
N HIS A 117 -23.31 -1.96 -1.43
CA HIS A 117 -23.98 -0.88 -0.72
C HIS A 117 -23.84 -1.15 0.80
N GLY A 118 -23.04 -0.32 1.45
CA GLY A 118 -22.86 -0.36 2.90
C GLY A 118 -23.70 0.70 3.61
N ARG A 119 -23.60 0.75 4.93
CA ARG A 119 -24.29 1.76 5.74
C ARG A 119 -23.87 3.21 5.43
N THR A 120 -22.69 3.39 4.84
CA THR A 120 -22.08 4.70 4.53
C THR A 120 -22.12 5.02 3.04
N GLY A 121 -22.97 4.38 2.25
CA GLY A 121 -23.11 4.61 0.81
C GLY A 121 -22.53 3.49 -0.06
N ALA A 122 -22.40 3.78 -1.35
CA ALA A 122 -21.88 2.84 -2.34
C ALA A 122 -20.37 2.69 -2.23
N LEU A 123 -19.91 1.44 -2.26
CA LEU A 123 -18.51 1.05 -2.27
C LEU A 123 -18.22 0.31 -3.58
N LEU A 124 -17.09 0.62 -4.22
CA LEU A 124 -16.58 -0.13 -5.35
C LEU A 124 -15.27 -0.78 -4.93
N PHE A 125 -15.26 -2.09 -4.87
CA PHE A 125 -14.08 -2.90 -4.60
C PHE A 125 -13.43 -3.29 -5.92
N VAL A 126 -12.13 -3.12 -6.00
CA VAL A 126 -11.32 -3.49 -7.16
C VAL A 126 -10.11 -4.26 -6.67
N THR A 127 -9.97 -5.51 -7.12
CA THR A 127 -8.78 -6.32 -6.84
C THR A 127 -7.90 -6.38 -8.07
N VAL A 128 -6.66 -5.94 -7.93
CA VAL A 128 -5.62 -5.99 -8.98
C VAL A 128 -4.56 -6.99 -8.55
N ARG A 129 -4.24 -7.95 -9.44
CA ARG A 129 -3.07 -8.83 -9.28
C ARG A 129 -1.88 -8.20 -9.99
N HIS A 130 -0.75 -8.17 -9.31
CA HIS A 130 0.56 -7.86 -9.88
C HIS A 130 1.46 -9.10 -9.81
N GLU A 131 2.06 -9.46 -10.92
CA GLU A 131 3.05 -10.52 -11.02
C GLU A 131 4.38 -9.87 -11.40
N TYR A 132 5.37 -10.00 -10.52
CA TYR A 132 6.71 -9.44 -10.73
C TYR A 132 7.62 -10.55 -11.19
N LEU A 133 8.16 -10.40 -12.42
CA LEU A 133 9.00 -11.39 -13.08
C LEU A 133 10.40 -10.84 -13.27
N GLN A 134 11.38 -11.72 -13.15
CA GLN A 134 12.77 -11.41 -13.51
C GLN A 134 13.36 -12.60 -14.27
N ASN A 135 13.98 -12.35 -15.44
CA ASN A 135 14.48 -13.40 -16.35
C ASN A 135 13.41 -14.46 -16.71
N GLY A 136 12.15 -14.05 -16.86
CA GLY A 136 11.03 -14.96 -17.15
C GLY A 136 10.52 -15.77 -15.95
N GLN A 137 11.16 -15.66 -14.77
CA GLN A 137 10.74 -16.34 -13.57
C GLN A 137 9.82 -15.44 -12.74
N LEU A 138 8.69 -15.97 -12.26
CA LEU A 138 7.83 -15.30 -11.30
C LEU A 138 8.56 -15.25 -9.94
N CYS A 139 8.78 -14.03 -9.44
CA CYS A 139 9.45 -13.78 -8.17
C CYS A 139 8.47 -13.42 -7.06
N VAL A 140 7.51 -12.54 -7.34
CA VAL A 140 6.50 -12.08 -6.37
C VAL A 140 5.14 -12.05 -7.05
N ARG A 141 4.11 -12.50 -6.34
CA ARG A 141 2.71 -12.29 -6.70
C ARG A 141 2.04 -11.46 -5.62
N GLU A 142 1.36 -10.43 -6.03
CA GLU A 142 0.62 -9.54 -5.15
C GLU A 142 -0.83 -9.42 -5.62
N GLU A 143 -1.76 -9.32 -4.69
CA GLU A 143 -3.11 -8.85 -4.95
C GLU A 143 -3.39 -7.64 -4.08
N GLN A 144 -3.73 -6.52 -4.73
CA GLN A 144 -4.09 -5.26 -4.09
C GLN A 144 -5.60 -5.10 -4.07
N ASP A 145 -6.15 -4.73 -2.91
CA ASP A 145 -7.55 -4.39 -2.77
C ASP A 145 -7.69 -2.86 -2.67
N ILE A 146 -8.24 -2.27 -3.72
CA ILE A 146 -8.56 -0.85 -3.81
C ILE A 146 -10.05 -0.68 -3.53
N VAL A 147 -10.40 0.29 -2.69
CA VAL A 147 -11.79 0.65 -2.41
C VAL A 147 -12.03 2.09 -2.79
N TYR A 148 -13.04 2.30 -3.61
CA TYR A 148 -13.59 3.61 -3.89
C TYR A 148 -14.88 3.79 -3.08
N ARG A 149 -14.93 4.83 -2.28
CA ARG A 149 -16.08 5.13 -1.43
C ARG A 149 -16.54 6.57 -1.61
N GLU A 150 -17.80 6.82 -1.36
CA GLU A 150 -18.31 8.18 -1.24
C GLU A 150 -17.55 8.93 -0.14
N PRO A 151 -17.34 10.26 -0.29
CA PRO A 151 -16.74 11.08 0.74
C PRO A 151 -17.48 10.92 2.07
N ASN A 152 -16.79 10.46 3.08
CA ASN A 152 -17.29 10.30 4.44
C ASN A 152 -16.19 10.65 5.43
N PRO A 153 -16.52 11.15 6.61
CA PRO A 153 -15.52 11.41 7.64
C PRO A 153 -14.64 10.18 7.91
N PRO A 154 -13.34 10.37 8.15
CA PRO A 154 -12.45 9.27 8.44
C PRO A 154 -12.81 8.58 9.75
N LYS A 155 -12.64 7.26 9.83
CA LYS A 155 -12.76 6.51 11.06
C LYS A 155 -11.56 6.84 11.96
N LEU A 156 -11.81 7.45 13.13
CA LEU A 156 -10.74 7.91 14.02
C LEU A 156 -10.29 6.87 15.04
N HIS A 157 -11.18 5.98 15.46
CA HIS A 157 -10.90 4.98 16.52
C HIS A 157 -11.18 3.56 16.03
N SER A 158 -10.50 2.62 16.65
CA SER A 158 -10.67 1.18 16.42
C SER A 158 -10.40 0.41 17.69
N ALA A 159 -10.63 -0.90 17.69
CA ALA A 159 -10.26 -1.75 18.80
C ALA A 159 -8.72 -1.74 19.02
N PRO A 160 -8.24 -1.87 20.25
CA PRO A 160 -6.82 -2.10 20.54
C PRO A 160 -6.38 -3.45 19.97
N ALA A 161 -5.08 -3.73 20.02
CA ALA A 161 -4.56 -5.04 19.69
C ALA A 161 -5.12 -6.11 20.64
N GLU A 162 -5.46 -7.27 20.09
CA GLU A 162 -6.12 -8.35 20.85
C GLU A 162 -5.20 -9.05 21.86
N ALA A 163 -3.89 -8.90 21.73
CA ALA A 163 -2.92 -9.60 22.57
C ALA A 163 -1.64 -8.78 22.75
N PRO A 164 -0.83 -9.07 23.80
CA PRO A 164 0.50 -8.48 23.97
C PRO A 164 1.41 -8.78 22.76
N ALA A 165 2.33 -7.85 22.50
CA ALA A 165 3.34 -7.99 21.47
C ALA A 165 4.56 -8.76 22.00
N ASP A 166 5.18 -9.57 21.13
CA ASP A 166 6.52 -10.14 21.38
C ASP A 166 7.63 -9.14 21.02
N TRP A 167 7.33 -8.22 20.10
CA TRP A 167 8.20 -7.08 19.73
C TRP A 167 7.36 -5.85 19.39
N SER A 168 7.93 -4.67 19.62
CA SER A 168 7.34 -3.39 19.23
C SER A 168 8.41 -2.37 18.92
N GLU A 169 8.17 -1.51 17.92
CA GLU A 169 9.01 -0.38 17.57
C GLU A 169 8.16 0.87 17.39
N THR A 170 8.60 1.98 17.98
CA THR A 170 7.90 3.28 17.82
C THR A 170 8.34 3.95 16.52
N VAL A 171 7.37 4.39 15.75
CA VAL A 171 7.56 5.19 14.53
C VAL A 171 7.01 6.59 14.78
N THR A 172 7.85 7.60 14.57
CA THR A 172 7.44 9.02 14.62
C THR A 172 7.51 9.58 13.20
N PRO A 173 6.41 9.53 12.42
CA PRO A 173 6.40 10.02 11.05
C PRO A 173 6.52 11.55 11.03
N THR A 174 7.25 12.07 10.05
CA THR A 174 7.39 13.49 9.81
C THR A 174 6.84 13.85 8.41
N PRO A 175 6.46 15.10 8.16
CA PRO A 175 6.09 15.53 6.80
C PRO A 175 7.21 15.23 5.79
N THR A 176 8.48 15.34 6.19
CA THR A 176 9.63 14.99 5.32
C THR A 176 9.66 13.50 4.98
N LEU A 177 9.36 12.61 5.94
CA LEU A 177 9.29 11.18 5.68
C LEU A 177 8.17 10.86 4.68
N LEU A 178 6.99 11.46 4.86
CA LEU A 178 5.85 11.26 3.96
C LEU A 178 6.19 11.76 2.54
N PHE A 179 6.77 12.95 2.42
CA PHE A 179 7.23 13.49 1.14
C PHE A 179 8.24 12.57 0.46
N ARG A 180 9.26 12.08 1.20
CA ARG A 180 10.26 11.15 0.64
C ARG A 180 9.62 9.86 0.16
N TYR A 181 8.68 9.30 0.92
CA TYR A 181 7.98 8.09 0.50
C TYR A 181 7.12 8.35 -0.74
N SER A 182 6.37 9.44 -0.79
CA SER A 182 5.68 9.87 -2.02
C SER A 182 6.62 10.00 -3.20
N ALA A 183 7.81 10.59 -3.01
CA ALA A 183 8.79 10.80 -4.08
C ALA A 183 9.39 9.47 -4.60
N VAL A 184 9.72 8.51 -3.73
CA VAL A 184 10.28 7.22 -4.17
C VAL A 184 9.23 6.28 -4.75
N THR A 185 7.95 6.47 -4.43
CA THR A 185 6.82 5.71 -5.00
C THR A 185 6.13 6.45 -6.14
N PHE A 186 6.60 7.63 -6.51
CA PHE A 186 5.95 8.55 -7.47
C PHE A 186 4.46 8.77 -7.16
N ASN A 187 4.10 8.81 -5.88
CA ASN A 187 2.73 8.94 -5.42
C ASN A 187 2.36 10.40 -5.22
N GLY A 188 1.56 10.94 -6.13
CA GLY A 188 1.08 12.32 -6.11
C GLY A 188 -0.16 12.56 -5.24
N HIS A 189 -0.65 11.57 -4.48
CA HIS A 189 -1.87 11.74 -3.67
C HIS A 189 -1.70 12.85 -2.62
N ARG A 190 -2.49 13.89 -2.75
CA ARG A 190 -2.38 15.14 -1.98
C ARG A 190 -2.55 14.97 -0.47
N ILE A 191 -3.23 13.93 -0.01
CA ILE A 191 -3.42 13.68 1.42
C ILE A 191 -2.11 13.48 2.18
N HIS A 192 -1.02 13.16 1.49
CA HIS A 192 0.26 12.86 2.12
C HIS A 192 1.18 14.08 2.26
N TYR A 193 0.93 15.18 1.51
CA TYR A 193 1.83 16.35 1.50
C TYR A 193 1.12 17.71 1.45
N ASP A 194 -0.15 17.76 1.06
CA ASP A 194 -0.92 19.02 0.94
C ASP A 194 -1.82 19.20 2.17
N TYR A 195 -1.30 19.90 3.18
CA TYR A 195 -2.01 20.08 4.46
C TYR A 195 -3.35 20.81 4.31
N PRO A 196 -3.48 21.92 3.55
CA PRO A 196 -4.78 22.54 3.30
C PRO A 196 -5.78 21.59 2.66
N TYR A 197 -5.37 20.83 1.65
CA TYR A 197 -6.24 19.88 0.96
C TYR A 197 -6.73 18.78 1.90
N VAL A 198 -5.83 18.13 2.61
CA VAL A 198 -6.16 16.99 3.47
C VAL A 198 -7.09 17.36 4.62
N THR A 199 -6.97 18.56 5.15
CA THR A 199 -7.79 19.03 6.27
C THR A 199 -9.12 19.62 5.84
N SER A 200 -9.14 20.46 4.79
CA SER A 200 -10.35 21.16 4.37
C SER A 200 -11.20 20.41 3.34
N THR A 201 -10.58 19.54 2.53
CA THR A 201 -11.29 18.80 1.46
C THR A 201 -11.57 17.35 1.86
N GLU A 202 -10.57 16.65 2.43
CA GLU A 202 -10.68 15.25 2.80
C GLU A 202 -11.13 15.04 4.26
N GLY A 203 -11.02 16.06 5.11
CA GLY A 203 -11.49 16.06 6.51
C GLY A 203 -10.62 15.26 7.48
N TYR A 204 -9.35 15.00 7.15
CA TYR A 204 -8.39 14.40 8.08
C TYR A 204 -7.82 15.44 9.05
N ALA A 205 -7.36 14.98 10.22
CA ALA A 205 -6.74 15.86 11.22
C ALA A 205 -5.34 16.37 10.85
N GLY A 206 -4.70 15.77 9.83
CA GLY A 206 -3.35 16.09 9.37
C GLY A 206 -2.94 15.23 8.19
N LEU A 207 -1.68 15.37 7.75
CA LEU A 207 -1.15 14.58 6.64
C LEU A 207 -1.25 13.07 6.95
N VAL A 208 -1.82 12.31 6.03
CA VAL A 208 -2.06 10.89 6.21
C VAL A 208 -0.79 10.09 5.94
N VAL A 209 -0.47 9.16 6.83
CA VAL A 209 0.64 8.20 6.64
C VAL A 209 0.23 7.17 5.58
N HIS A 210 1.11 6.90 4.62
CA HIS A 210 0.82 5.96 3.53
C HIS A 210 0.56 4.54 4.06
N GLY A 211 -0.54 3.93 3.67
CA GLY A 211 -0.86 2.54 4.02
C GLY A 211 0.25 1.55 3.64
N PRO A 212 0.80 1.61 2.41
CA PRO A 212 1.94 0.78 2.02
C PRO A 212 3.21 1.02 2.84
N MET A 213 3.48 2.26 3.26
CA MET A 213 4.61 2.56 4.15
C MET A 213 4.43 1.88 5.51
N ILE A 214 3.22 1.93 6.08
CA ILE A 214 2.91 1.24 7.35
C ILE A 214 3.12 -0.27 7.18
N ALA A 215 2.63 -0.88 6.10
CA ALA A 215 2.82 -2.29 5.79
C ALA A 215 4.30 -2.67 5.68
N THR A 216 5.10 -1.83 5.00
CA THR A 216 6.56 -2.02 4.87
C THR A 216 7.25 -1.97 6.24
N LEU A 217 6.95 -0.96 7.04
CA LEU A 217 7.54 -0.81 8.38
C LEU A 217 7.16 -1.98 9.30
N ASN A 218 5.91 -2.44 9.24
CA ASN A 218 5.41 -3.58 10.00
C ASN A 218 6.17 -4.87 9.64
N LEU A 219 6.29 -5.17 8.35
CA LEU A 219 7.03 -6.36 7.90
C LEU A 219 8.52 -6.27 8.22
N GLN A 220 9.11 -5.09 8.11
CA GLN A 220 10.52 -4.86 8.48
C GLN A 220 10.77 -5.05 9.98
N ALA A 221 9.84 -4.61 10.83
CA ALA A 221 9.94 -4.85 12.29
C ALA A 221 9.87 -6.36 12.60
N PHE A 222 9.01 -7.12 11.94
CA PHE A 222 8.98 -8.58 12.02
C PHE A 222 10.34 -9.18 11.64
N MET A 223 10.91 -8.77 10.50
CA MET A 223 12.17 -9.32 10.00
C MET A 223 13.37 -9.00 10.93
N ARG A 224 13.37 -7.81 11.56
CA ARG A 224 14.39 -7.46 12.55
C ARG A 224 14.28 -8.27 13.84
N ALA A 225 13.05 -8.47 14.31
CA ALA A 225 12.78 -9.26 15.52
C ALA A 225 13.00 -10.77 15.33
N ASN A 226 12.93 -11.24 14.09
CA ASN A 226 13.02 -12.67 13.75
C ASN A 226 14.11 -12.92 12.69
N PRO A 227 15.40 -12.68 12.98
CA PRO A 227 16.48 -12.83 12.02
C PRO A 227 16.57 -14.28 11.51
N GLY A 228 16.80 -14.42 10.20
CA GLY A 228 16.92 -15.73 9.54
C GLY A 228 15.59 -16.35 9.11
N LYS A 229 14.43 -15.80 9.53
CA LYS A 229 13.13 -16.24 9.03
C LYS A 229 12.88 -15.70 7.62
N GLN A 230 12.36 -16.57 6.74
CA GLN A 230 12.01 -16.19 5.38
C GLN A 230 10.51 -16.02 5.25
N VAL A 231 10.08 -14.80 4.95
CA VAL A 231 8.65 -14.52 4.70
C VAL A 231 8.24 -15.17 3.38
N ARG A 232 7.15 -15.94 3.43
CA ARG A 232 6.54 -16.60 2.25
C ARG A 232 5.26 -15.91 1.84
N HIS A 233 4.48 -15.49 2.81
CA HIS A 233 3.21 -14.81 2.57
C HIS A 233 3.05 -13.65 3.56
N PHE A 234 2.51 -12.54 3.07
CA PHE A 234 2.17 -11.37 3.86
C PHE A 234 0.82 -10.83 3.42
N ALA A 235 -0.16 -10.85 4.30
CA ALA A 235 -1.47 -10.24 4.06
C ALA A 235 -1.68 -9.10 5.04
N TYR A 236 -2.20 -7.96 4.56
CA TYR A 236 -2.42 -6.77 5.40
C TYR A 236 -3.74 -6.09 5.07
N ARG A 237 -4.27 -5.38 6.05
CA ARG A 237 -5.53 -4.67 5.95
C ARG A 237 -5.47 -3.35 6.69
N GLY A 238 -5.83 -2.25 6.01
CA GLY A 238 -6.07 -0.94 6.61
C GLY A 238 -7.37 -0.94 7.42
N VAL A 239 -7.32 -0.38 8.62
CA VAL A 239 -8.46 -0.28 9.54
C VAL A 239 -8.88 1.17 9.72
N ARG A 240 -7.92 2.08 9.91
CA ARG A 240 -8.10 3.53 10.02
C ARG A 240 -6.83 4.28 9.61
N PRO A 241 -6.93 5.58 9.28
CA PRO A 241 -5.74 6.37 8.98
C PRO A 241 -4.89 6.62 10.23
N LEU A 242 -3.59 6.79 10.01
CA LEU A 242 -2.64 7.45 10.92
C LEU A 242 -2.26 8.79 10.31
N THR A 243 -2.12 9.81 11.14
CA THR A 243 -1.82 11.17 10.67
C THR A 243 -0.62 11.78 11.38
N VAL A 244 0.00 12.77 10.74
CA VAL A 244 1.06 13.61 11.30
C VAL A 244 0.43 14.93 11.78
N PRO A 245 0.77 15.42 12.99
CA PRO A 245 1.70 14.83 13.97
C PRO A 245 1.09 13.63 14.70
N GLY A 246 1.92 12.69 15.11
CA GLY A 246 1.50 11.56 15.94
C GLY A 246 2.46 10.37 15.74
N ALA A 247 2.88 9.77 16.84
CA ALA A 247 3.63 8.52 16.81
C ALA A 247 2.68 7.33 16.76
N PHE A 248 3.16 6.21 16.22
CA PHE A 248 2.49 4.93 16.27
C PHE A 248 3.50 3.81 16.50
N GLU A 249 3.01 2.67 16.90
CA GLU A 249 3.82 1.47 17.05
C GLU A 249 3.57 0.52 15.89
N VAL A 250 4.64 -0.13 15.42
CA VAL A 250 4.61 -1.34 14.62
C VAL A 250 5.02 -2.49 15.51
N ALA A 251 4.17 -3.48 15.65
CA ALA A 251 4.33 -4.53 16.63
C ALA A 251 3.82 -5.87 16.10
N GLY A 252 4.16 -6.94 16.79
CA GLY A 252 3.65 -8.25 16.40
C GLY A 252 3.98 -9.33 17.40
N ARG A 253 3.50 -10.53 17.11
CA ARG A 253 3.73 -11.74 17.90
C ARG A 253 3.73 -12.97 17.02
N ILE A 254 4.43 -14.00 17.46
CA ILE A 254 4.29 -15.34 16.88
C ILE A 254 2.95 -15.92 17.32
N SER A 255 2.08 -16.23 16.36
CA SER A 255 0.73 -16.74 16.63
C SER A 255 0.67 -18.28 16.61
N ALA A 256 1.54 -18.91 15.81
CA ALA A 256 1.73 -20.36 15.72
C ALA A 256 3.09 -20.65 15.05
N PRO A 257 3.60 -21.88 15.04
CA PRO A 257 4.77 -22.25 14.26
C PRO A 257 4.62 -21.83 12.79
N GLY A 258 5.58 -21.02 12.27
CA GLY A 258 5.55 -20.51 10.91
C GLY A 258 4.54 -19.37 10.65
N GLN A 259 3.88 -18.84 11.69
CA GLN A 259 2.87 -17.79 11.56
C GLN A 259 3.07 -16.66 12.57
N ALA A 260 2.87 -15.42 12.13
CA ALA A 260 2.89 -14.25 12.99
C ALA A 260 1.71 -13.31 12.68
N ARG A 261 1.21 -12.63 13.70
CA ARG A 261 0.29 -11.49 13.57
C ARG A 261 1.02 -10.20 13.84
N LEU A 262 0.82 -9.23 12.96
CA LEU A 262 1.40 -7.90 13.07
C LEU A 262 0.29 -6.85 13.15
N TRP A 263 0.61 -5.71 13.75
CA TRP A 263 -0.27 -4.55 13.72
C TRP A 263 0.53 -3.26 13.80
N ALA A 264 -0.06 -2.20 13.25
CA ALA A 264 0.37 -0.84 13.50
C ALA A 264 -0.77 -0.07 14.17
N GLY A 265 -0.47 0.74 15.19
CA GLY A 265 -1.50 1.47 15.92
C GLY A 265 -0.94 2.46 16.93
N ASN A 266 -1.83 3.18 17.59
CA ASN A 266 -1.52 4.10 18.66
C ASN A 266 -2.62 4.03 19.74
N ALA A 267 -2.72 5.02 20.62
CA ALA A 267 -3.74 5.08 21.69
C ALA A 267 -5.20 4.97 21.16
N ASP A 268 -5.45 5.35 19.90
CA ASP A 268 -6.78 5.25 19.27
C ASP A 268 -7.09 3.86 18.71
N GLY A 269 -6.21 2.88 18.91
CA GLY A 269 -6.36 1.49 18.50
C GLY A 269 -5.54 1.09 17.27
N VAL A 270 -5.83 -0.07 16.72
CA VAL A 270 -5.14 -0.64 15.54
C VAL A 270 -5.51 0.15 14.28
N ALA A 271 -4.50 0.59 13.54
CA ALA A 271 -4.64 1.28 12.26
C ALA A 271 -4.46 0.37 11.05
N GLN A 272 -3.61 -0.62 11.18
CA GLN A 272 -3.38 -1.67 10.18
C GLN A 272 -3.10 -2.99 10.89
N SER A 273 -3.67 -4.07 10.42
CA SER A 273 -3.36 -5.44 10.84
C SER A 273 -2.72 -6.21 9.69
N ALA A 274 -1.90 -7.21 10.03
CA ALA A 274 -1.32 -8.09 9.02
C ALA A 274 -1.05 -9.50 9.58
N ASP A 275 -1.00 -10.46 8.68
CA ASP A 275 -0.62 -11.85 8.94
C ASP A 275 0.60 -12.20 8.09
N VAL A 276 1.55 -12.94 8.68
CA VAL A 276 2.77 -13.41 8.03
C VAL A 276 2.83 -14.92 8.12
N VAL A 277 3.16 -15.57 6.99
CA VAL A 277 3.62 -16.97 6.97
C VAL A 277 5.10 -16.97 6.62
N PHE A 278 5.90 -17.71 7.36
CA PHE A 278 7.35 -17.74 7.23
C PHE A 278 7.92 -19.15 7.52
N ASP A 279 9.15 -19.40 7.03
CA ASP A 279 9.95 -20.60 7.32
C ASP A 279 10.99 -20.33 8.40
#